data_090c68d3ad03e97833e63e063550153f
#
_entry.id   090c68d3ad03e97833e63e063550153f
#
_cell.length_a   1.000
_cell.length_b   1.000
_cell.length_c   1.000
_cell.angle_alpha   90.00
_cell.angle_beta   90.00
_cell.angle_gamma   90.00
#
_symmetry.space_group_name_H-M   'P 1'
#
loop_
_entity.id
_entity.type
_entity.pdbx_description
1 polymer ?
#
loop_
_entity_poly.entity_id
_entity_poly.type
_entity_poly.pdbx_seq_one_letter_code
_entity_poly.pdbx_strand_id
1 'polypeptide(L)'
;YDVFTPSDALLGRWLYRFYLHHDREKSLKPFYTGLRKVIRTPTFKSIPLPVPPRDEMESILDKLDAMEDEFQRATLLAKSSIRLLKERRAALIAAAVTGKIDVREEVA
;
A
#
# COMPACT_ATOMS: atom_id res chain seq x y z
N TYR A 1 0.80 23.10 1.72
CA TYR A 1 -0.20 22.01 1.68
C TYR A 1 -1.40 22.37 2.55
N ASP A 2 -2.59 22.18 2.00
CA ASP A 2 -3.82 22.37 2.77
C ASP A 2 -4.08 21.15 3.65
N VAL A 3 -4.43 21.40 4.90
CA VAL A 3 -4.79 20.36 5.87
C VAL A 3 -6.28 20.48 6.17
N PHE A 4 -7.01 19.37 6.05
CA PHE A 4 -8.44 19.32 6.31
C PHE A 4 -8.72 18.50 7.57
N THR A 5 -9.51 19.07 8.47
CA THR A 5 -9.95 18.38 9.67
C THR A 5 -11.40 17.92 9.47
N PRO A 6 -11.68 16.59 9.53
CA PRO A 6 -13.04 16.10 9.38
C PRO A 6 -13.90 16.47 10.60
N SER A 7 -15.23 16.50 10.42
CA SER A 7 -16.17 16.81 11.47
C SER A 7 -16.27 15.71 12.54
N ASP A 8 -15.94 14.48 12.20
CA ASP A 8 -15.83 13.37 13.14
C ASP A 8 -14.78 12.34 12.66
N ALA A 9 -14.30 11.52 13.60
CA ALA A 9 -13.22 10.57 13.34
C ALA A 9 -13.61 9.45 12.36
N LEU A 10 -14.87 8.98 12.41
CA LEU A 10 -15.33 7.92 11.50
C LEU A 10 -15.40 8.43 10.05
N LEU A 11 -15.94 9.63 9.87
CA LEU A 11 -15.97 10.28 8.55
C LEU A 11 -14.54 10.51 8.04
N GLY A 12 -13.62 10.90 8.91
CA GLY A 12 -12.20 11.07 8.55
C GLY A 12 -11.55 9.78 8.04
N ARG A 13 -11.79 8.65 8.70
CA ARG A 13 -11.33 7.34 8.25
C ARG A 13 -11.91 6.98 6.87
N TRP A 14 -13.18 7.25 6.66
CA TRP A 14 -13.87 6.99 5.39
C TRP A 14 -13.29 7.85 4.27
N LEU A 15 -13.12 9.14 4.49
CA LEU A 15 -12.53 10.07 3.53
C LEU A 15 -11.11 9.66 3.16
N TYR A 16 -10.31 9.26 4.14
CA TYR A 16 -8.95 8.77 3.89
C TYR A 16 -8.93 7.57 2.94
N ARG A 17 -9.79 6.57 3.21
CA ARG A 17 -9.90 5.37 2.36
C ARG A 17 -10.38 5.71 0.95
N PHE A 18 -11.36 6.59 0.85
CA PHE A 18 -11.92 7.02 -0.44
C PHE A 18 -10.85 7.70 -1.30
N TYR A 19 -10.18 8.72 -0.77
CA TYR A 19 -9.19 9.45 -1.53
C TYR A 19 -7.94 8.61 -1.83
N LEU A 20 -7.52 7.77 -0.91
CA LEU A 20 -6.41 6.86 -1.13
C LEU A 20 -6.67 5.89 -2.28
N HIS A 21 -7.88 5.33 -2.34
CA HIS A 21 -8.29 4.45 -3.44
C HIS A 21 -8.24 5.18 -4.77
N HIS A 22 -8.86 6.33 -4.86
CA HIS A 22 -8.89 7.11 -6.10
C HIS A 22 -7.51 7.60 -6.53
N ASP A 23 -6.65 7.92 -5.60
CA ASP A 23 -5.27 8.29 -5.92
C ASP A 23 -4.49 7.10 -6.49
N ARG A 24 -4.62 5.92 -5.89
CA ARG A 24 -3.98 4.69 -6.39
C ARG A 24 -4.45 4.30 -7.78
N GLU A 25 -5.75 4.43 -8.05
CA GLU A 25 -6.36 4.13 -9.37
C GLU A 25 -6.17 5.26 -10.39
N LYS A 26 -5.52 6.36 -9.99
CA LYS A 26 -5.34 7.55 -10.83
C LYS A 26 -6.66 8.19 -11.26
N SER A 27 -7.75 7.94 -10.54
CA SER A 27 -9.08 8.48 -10.84
C SER A 27 -9.21 9.97 -10.56
N LEU A 28 -8.23 10.57 -9.86
CA LEU A 28 -8.21 12.01 -9.57
C LEU A 28 -7.68 12.86 -10.73
N LYS A 29 -7.14 12.25 -11.77
CA LYS A 29 -6.58 12.98 -12.94
C LYS A 29 -7.51 14.03 -13.52
N PRO A 30 -8.83 13.80 -13.70
CA PRO A 30 -9.73 14.82 -14.24
C PRO A 30 -9.82 16.10 -13.40
N PHE A 31 -9.44 16.04 -12.14
CA PHE A 31 -9.49 17.17 -11.20
C PHE A 31 -8.16 17.92 -11.10
N TYR A 32 -7.11 17.42 -11.74
CA TYR A 32 -5.80 18.07 -11.71
C TYR A 32 -5.81 19.35 -12.55
N THR A 33 -5.14 20.37 -12.04
CA THR A 33 -4.94 21.62 -12.72
C THR A 33 -3.46 21.98 -12.79
N GLY A 34 -3.05 22.57 -13.92
CA GLY A 34 -1.68 23.03 -14.13
C GLY A 34 -0.68 21.91 -14.37
N LEU A 35 0.57 22.30 -14.58
CA LEU A 35 1.66 21.40 -14.91
C LEU A 35 2.09 20.51 -13.74
N ARG A 36 1.83 20.92 -12.52
CA ARG A 36 2.21 20.20 -11.30
C ARG A 36 1.17 19.16 -10.84
N LYS A 37 0.09 18.98 -11.59
CA LYS A 37 -0.97 18.02 -11.25
C LYS A 37 -1.56 18.28 -9.86
N VAL A 38 -1.91 19.53 -9.58
CA VAL A 38 -2.45 19.97 -8.30
C VAL A 38 -3.98 20.00 -8.36
N ILE A 39 -4.65 19.57 -7.29
CA ILE A 39 -6.08 19.72 -7.10
C ILE A 39 -6.30 20.93 -6.18
N ARG A 40 -7.02 21.93 -6.67
CA ARG A 40 -7.35 23.11 -5.87
C ARG A 40 -8.36 22.76 -4.77
N THR A 41 -8.30 23.45 -3.64
CA THR A 41 -9.19 23.23 -2.50
C THR A 41 -10.69 23.23 -2.86
N PRO A 42 -11.21 24.20 -3.62
CA PRO A 42 -12.63 24.16 -3.99
C PRO A 42 -13.00 22.94 -4.83
N THR A 43 -12.14 22.53 -5.75
CA THR A 43 -12.34 21.34 -6.57
C THR A 43 -12.30 20.06 -5.71
N PHE A 44 -11.34 19.96 -4.80
CA PHE A 44 -11.22 18.85 -3.87
C PHE A 44 -12.49 18.68 -3.03
N LYS A 45 -13.01 19.77 -2.49
CA LYS A 45 -14.24 19.76 -1.69
C LYS A 45 -15.50 19.45 -2.51
N SER A 46 -15.46 19.61 -3.82
CA SER A 46 -16.59 19.34 -4.71
C SER A 46 -16.65 17.91 -5.23
N ILE A 47 -15.62 17.09 -4.98
CA ILE A 47 -15.59 15.70 -5.44
C ILE A 47 -16.71 14.91 -4.74
N PRO A 48 -17.66 14.34 -5.50
CA PRO A 48 -18.72 13.56 -4.90
C PRO A 48 -18.19 12.23 -4.35
N LEU A 49 -18.69 11.82 -3.19
CA LEU A 49 -18.34 10.54 -2.59
C LEU A 49 -19.58 9.87 -2.00
N PRO A 50 -19.66 8.54 -2.02
CA PRO A 50 -20.72 7.83 -1.34
C PRO A 50 -20.52 7.90 0.18
N VAL A 51 -21.59 8.13 0.91
CA VAL A 51 -21.58 8.14 2.37
C VAL A 51 -22.63 7.14 2.84
N PRO A 52 -22.23 5.91 3.21
CA PRO A 52 -23.17 4.91 3.71
C PRO A 52 -23.66 5.26 5.13
N PRO A 53 -24.71 4.58 5.62
CA PRO A 53 -25.10 4.71 7.01
C PRO A 53 -23.91 4.44 7.95
N ARG A 54 -23.94 5.06 9.11
CA ARG A 54 -22.82 5.04 10.06
C ARG A 54 -22.38 3.62 10.46
N ASP A 55 -23.34 2.74 10.73
CA ASP A 55 -23.08 1.35 11.12
C ASP A 55 -22.39 0.57 10.00
N GLU A 56 -22.85 0.77 8.77
CA GLU A 56 -22.27 0.14 7.58
C GLU A 56 -20.87 0.66 7.30
N MET A 57 -20.68 1.97 7.43
CA MET A 57 -19.38 2.62 7.28
C MET A 57 -18.35 2.03 8.25
N GLU A 58 -18.71 1.90 9.52
CA GLU A 58 -17.85 1.34 10.56
C GLU A 58 -17.50 -0.12 10.26
N SER A 59 -18.47 -0.92 9.86
CA SER A 59 -18.26 -2.32 9.49
C SER A 59 -17.30 -2.48 8.30
N ILE A 60 -17.47 -1.66 7.27
CA ILE A 60 -16.60 -1.67 6.09
C ILE A 60 -15.17 -1.27 6.48
N LEU A 61 -15.02 -0.21 7.25
CA LEU A 61 -13.71 0.28 7.67
C LEU A 61 -12.97 -0.74 8.53
N ASP A 62 -13.65 -1.41 9.45
CA ASP A 62 -13.04 -2.45 10.29
C ASP A 62 -12.57 -3.64 9.46
N LYS A 63 -13.34 -4.05 8.47
CA LYS A 63 -12.93 -5.11 7.53
C LYS A 63 -11.71 -4.70 6.69
N LEU A 64 -11.68 -3.47 6.21
CA LEU A 64 -10.55 -2.95 5.43
C LEU A 64 -9.29 -2.90 6.27
N ASP A 65 -9.38 -2.45 7.51
CA ASP A 65 -8.24 -2.39 8.42
C ASP A 65 -7.69 -3.79 8.72
N ALA A 66 -8.56 -4.77 8.96
CA ALA A 66 -8.15 -6.15 9.19
C ALA A 66 -7.47 -6.76 7.97
N MET A 67 -8.00 -6.53 6.76
CA MET A 67 -7.41 -6.99 5.52
C MET A 67 -6.04 -6.34 5.27
N GLU A 68 -5.92 -5.05 5.54
CA GLU A 68 -4.65 -4.34 5.39
C GLU A 68 -3.57 -4.91 6.33
N ASP A 69 -3.92 -5.21 7.58
CA ASP A 69 -3.01 -5.83 8.53
C ASP A 69 -2.53 -7.20 8.06
N GLU A 70 -3.43 -8.01 7.49
CA GLU A 70 -3.06 -9.30 6.90
C GLU A 70 -2.10 -9.14 5.72
N PHE A 71 -2.37 -8.20 4.82
CA PHE A 71 -1.50 -7.92 3.68
C PHE A 71 -0.14 -7.41 4.11
N GLN A 72 -0.08 -6.56 5.12
CA GLN A 72 1.20 -6.08 5.67
C GLN A 72 2.02 -7.22 6.26
N ARG A 73 1.41 -8.10 7.02
CA ARG A 73 2.09 -9.29 7.58
C ARG A 73 2.61 -10.20 6.48
N ALA A 74 1.79 -10.49 5.46
CA ALA A 74 2.20 -11.29 4.31
C ALA A 74 3.37 -10.65 3.55
N THR A 75 3.33 -9.32 3.38
CA THR A 75 4.40 -8.56 2.73
C THR A 75 5.71 -8.66 3.52
N LEU A 76 5.67 -8.53 4.84
CA LEU A 76 6.85 -8.65 5.70
C LEU A 76 7.46 -10.06 5.63
N LEU A 77 6.62 -11.09 5.64
CA LEU A 77 7.07 -12.47 5.48
C LEU A 77 7.72 -12.71 4.12
N ALA A 78 7.12 -12.18 3.05
CA ALA A 78 7.68 -12.29 1.70
C ALA A 78 9.04 -11.59 1.59
N LYS A 79 9.17 -10.40 2.14
CA LYS A 79 10.45 -9.65 2.19
C LYS A 79 11.51 -10.41 2.97
N SER A 80 11.15 -11.01 4.11
CA SER A 80 12.05 -11.81 4.91
C SER A 80 12.53 -13.05 4.15
N SER A 81 11.64 -13.74 3.44
CA SER A 81 11.96 -14.89 2.61
C SER A 81 12.92 -14.52 1.47
N ILE A 82 12.68 -13.40 0.81
CA ILE A 82 13.57 -12.90 -0.26
C ILE A 82 14.96 -12.62 0.30
N ARG A 83 15.05 -11.99 1.46
CA ARG A 83 16.32 -11.71 2.12
C ARG A 83 17.10 -12.98 2.42
N LEU A 84 16.44 -13.98 2.99
CA LEU A 84 17.05 -15.27 3.31
C LEU A 84 17.52 -16.01 2.05
N LEU A 85 16.75 -15.97 0.98
CA LEU A 85 17.14 -16.58 -0.30
C LEU A 85 18.36 -15.90 -0.91
N LYS A 86 18.44 -14.56 -0.81
CA LYS A 86 19.63 -13.82 -1.25
C LYS A 86 20.86 -14.17 -0.44
N GLU A 87 20.73 -14.29 0.88
CA GLU A 87 21.80 -14.73 1.79
C GLU A 87 22.28 -16.12 1.44
N ARG A 88 21.35 -17.06 1.23
CA ARG A 88 21.67 -18.44 0.81
C ARG A 88 22.42 -18.46 -0.52
N ARG A 89 21.94 -17.69 -1.50
CA ARG A 89 22.61 -17.58 -2.80
C ARG A 89 24.05 -17.08 -2.65
N ALA A 90 24.25 -16.02 -1.88
CA ALA A 90 25.58 -15.47 -1.62
C ALA A 90 26.49 -16.47 -0.94
N ALA A 91 25.98 -17.21 0.04
CA ALA A 91 26.74 -18.24 0.76
C ALA A 91 27.13 -19.39 -0.18
N LEU A 92 26.23 -19.85 -1.06
CA LEU A 92 26.51 -20.89 -2.04
C LEU A 92 27.59 -20.45 -3.04
N ILE A 93 27.51 -19.23 -3.54
CA ILE A 93 28.50 -18.66 -4.45
C ILE A 93 29.87 -18.60 -3.77
N ALA A 94 29.93 -18.09 -2.54
CA ALA A 94 31.16 -18.02 -1.77
C ALA A 94 31.77 -19.41 -1.51
N ALA A 95 30.95 -20.36 -1.15
CA ALA A 95 31.40 -21.74 -0.92
C ALA A 95 31.91 -22.43 -2.19
N ALA A 96 31.23 -22.21 -3.32
CA ALA A 96 31.64 -22.73 -4.64
C ALA A 96 32.97 -22.13 -5.09
N VAL A 97 33.13 -20.80 -4.99
CA VAL A 97 34.35 -20.08 -5.40
C VAL A 97 35.54 -20.49 -4.53
N THR A 98 35.34 -20.78 -3.26
CA THR A 98 36.40 -21.24 -2.35
C THR A 98 36.64 -22.76 -2.39
N GLY A 99 35.92 -23.50 -3.23
CA GLY A 99 36.06 -24.93 -3.38
C GLY A 99 35.55 -25.77 -2.20
N LYS A 100 34.74 -25.20 -1.30
CA LYS A 100 34.20 -25.90 -0.12
C LYS A 100 33.09 -26.88 -0.47
N ILE A 101 32.36 -26.67 -1.57
CA ILE A 101 31.27 -27.52 -2.04
C ILE A 101 31.39 -27.77 -3.54
N ASP A 102 30.83 -28.92 -4.00
CA ASP A 102 30.63 -29.18 -5.42
C ASP A 102 29.24 -28.74 -5.82
N VAL A 103 29.14 -27.75 -6.71
CA VAL A 103 27.87 -27.13 -7.12
C VAL A 103 27.17 -27.87 -8.26
N ARG A 104 27.76 -28.92 -8.81
CA ARG A 104 27.18 -29.65 -9.95
C ARG A 104 25.84 -30.29 -9.60
N GLU A 105 25.64 -30.73 -8.36
CA GLU A 105 24.37 -31.27 -7.87
C GLU A 105 23.35 -30.17 -7.52
N GLU A 106 23.82 -29.00 -7.11
CA GLU A 106 22.96 -27.87 -6.70
C GLU A 106 22.35 -27.10 -7.89
N VAL A 107 22.93 -27.24 -9.07
CA VAL A 107 22.53 -26.53 -10.31
C VAL A 107 21.58 -27.38 -11.16
N ALA A 108 21.42 -28.63 -10.84
CA ALA A 108 20.56 -29.56 -11.59
C ALA A 108 19.07 -29.24 -11.50
#